data_d31f3fab138f79b0ff98dc30bb82bcaf
#
_entry.id   d31f3fab138f79b0ff98dc30bb82bcaf
#
_cell.length_a   1.000
_cell.length_b   1.000
_cell.length_c   1.000
_cell.angle_alpha   90.00
_cell.angle_beta   90.00
_cell.angle_gamma   90.00
#
_symmetry.space_group_name_H-M   'P 1'
#
loop_
_entity.id
_entity.type
_entity.pdbx_description
1 polymer ?
#
loop_
_entity_poly.entity_id
_entity_poly.type
_entity_poly.pdbx_seq_one_letter_code
_entity_poly.pdbx_strand_id
1 'polypeptide(L)'
;MSEKPSPIVIAIEIDDPLLADQMASLLGGVAGLRLAAPGEPATAAVVSRNRQSHVELHGFDLTPRELDVLTLLAEGASNKTIAKQLRISVHTAKFHVSSLLDKLDATGRTDAVAHAARRGVINL
;
A
#
# COMPACT_ATOMS: atom_id res chain seq x y z
N MET A 1 3.79 37.16 -10.81
CA MET A 1 4.77 36.37 -10.03
C MET A 1 4.29 34.93 -9.92
N SER A 2 5.04 34.01 -10.44
CA SER A 2 4.64 32.63 -10.39
C SER A 2 5.15 32.01 -9.09
N GLU A 3 4.24 31.50 -8.29
CA GLU A 3 4.62 30.69 -7.16
C GLU A 3 5.05 29.35 -7.68
N LYS A 4 6.15 28.84 -7.14
CA LYS A 4 6.55 27.47 -7.43
C LYS A 4 5.53 26.55 -6.79
N PRO A 5 4.95 25.61 -7.55
CA PRO A 5 4.05 24.65 -6.95
C PRO A 5 4.78 23.83 -5.88
N SER A 6 4.06 23.47 -4.83
CA SER A 6 4.61 22.59 -3.82
C SER A 6 5.01 21.26 -4.46
N PRO A 7 6.13 20.67 -4.08
CA PRO A 7 6.53 19.39 -4.66
C PRO A 7 5.52 18.31 -4.31
N ILE A 8 5.33 17.39 -5.24
CA ILE A 8 4.55 16.18 -4.99
C ILE A 8 5.41 15.26 -4.12
N VAL A 9 4.88 14.87 -2.98
CA VAL A 9 5.59 13.98 -2.07
C VAL A 9 5.23 12.53 -2.42
N ILE A 10 6.25 11.76 -2.77
CA ILE A 10 6.09 10.36 -3.20
C ILE A 10 6.77 9.44 -2.17
N ALA A 11 6.03 8.47 -1.69
CA ALA A 11 6.59 7.40 -0.87
C ALA A 11 6.98 6.23 -1.77
N ILE A 12 8.10 5.59 -1.48
CA ILE A 12 8.53 4.38 -2.17
C ILE A 12 8.26 3.19 -1.25
N GLU A 13 7.33 2.34 -1.67
CA GLU A 13 6.89 1.16 -0.92
C GLU A 13 7.21 -0.09 -1.72
N ILE A 14 8.50 -0.27 -2.01
CA ILE A 14 9.01 -1.39 -2.80
C ILE A 14 9.80 -2.31 -1.88
N ASP A 15 9.44 -3.58 -1.84
CA ASP A 15 10.08 -4.55 -0.96
C ASP A 15 11.48 -4.95 -1.43
N ASP A 16 11.73 -4.92 -2.75
CA ASP A 16 13.04 -5.20 -3.32
C ASP A 16 13.97 -4.00 -3.09
N PRO A 17 15.05 -4.14 -2.27
CA PRO A 17 15.93 -3.01 -1.97
C PRO A 17 16.62 -2.45 -3.21
N LEU A 18 17.00 -3.30 -4.16
CA LEU A 18 17.68 -2.85 -5.37
C LEU A 18 16.76 -2.01 -6.24
N LEU A 19 15.53 -2.47 -6.44
CA LEU A 19 14.53 -1.73 -7.22
C LEU A 19 14.14 -0.44 -6.49
N ALA A 20 14.00 -0.48 -5.18
CA ALA A 20 13.70 0.70 -4.38
C ALA A 20 14.79 1.76 -4.53
N ASP A 21 16.07 1.38 -4.49
CA ASP A 21 17.20 2.28 -4.68
C ASP A 21 17.21 2.87 -6.09
N GLN A 22 16.95 2.06 -7.10
CA GLN A 22 16.89 2.53 -8.50
C GLN A 22 15.77 3.54 -8.68
N MET A 23 14.59 3.27 -8.14
CA MET A 23 13.46 4.19 -8.21
C MET A 23 13.73 5.46 -7.45
N ALA A 24 14.33 5.38 -6.26
CA ALA A 24 14.69 6.55 -5.47
C ALA A 24 15.69 7.45 -6.23
N SER A 25 16.70 6.86 -6.86
CA SER A 25 17.67 7.60 -7.64
C SER A 25 17.05 8.31 -8.83
N LEU A 26 16.17 7.64 -9.56
CA LEU A 26 15.51 8.21 -10.73
C LEU A 26 14.50 9.28 -10.35
N LEU A 27 13.66 9.00 -9.35
CA LEU A 27 12.61 9.94 -8.95
C LEU A 27 13.18 11.14 -8.18
N GLY A 28 14.28 10.96 -7.46
CA GLY A 28 14.94 12.06 -6.75
C GLY A 28 15.49 13.15 -7.66
N GLY A 29 15.73 12.84 -8.94
CA GLY A 29 16.18 13.81 -9.93
C GLY A 29 15.07 14.52 -10.69
N VAL A 30 13.81 14.20 -10.41
CA VAL A 30 12.67 14.80 -11.13
C VAL A 30 12.27 16.11 -10.46
N ALA A 31 12.22 17.19 -11.25
CA ALA A 31 11.79 18.49 -10.74
C ALA A 31 10.32 18.44 -10.34
N GLY A 32 9.99 19.03 -9.19
CA GLY A 32 8.62 19.07 -8.69
C GLY A 32 8.22 17.83 -7.92
N LEU A 33 9.13 16.91 -7.66
CA LEU A 33 8.87 15.69 -6.94
C LEU A 33 9.87 15.54 -5.79
N ARG A 34 9.37 15.15 -4.62
CA ARG A 34 10.19 14.92 -3.43
C ARG A 34 9.86 13.55 -2.85
N LEU A 35 10.90 12.84 -2.46
CA LEU A 35 10.70 11.54 -1.80
C LEU A 35 10.33 11.75 -0.33
N ALA A 36 9.34 11.01 0.14
CA ALA A 36 8.91 11.06 1.53
C ALA A 36 9.91 10.35 2.43
N ALA A 37 10.13 10.92 3.62
CA ALA A 37 10.86 10.23 4.67
C ALA A 37 10.00 9.09 5.24
N PRO A 38 10.63 8.07 5.87
CA PRO A 38 9.86 7.00 6.50
C PRO A 38 8.84 7.55 7.49
N GLY A 39 7.58 7.17 7.32
CA GLY A 39 6.48 7.63 8.16
C GLY A 39 5.93 9.01 7.81
N GLU A 40 6.52 9.70 6.85
CA GLU A 40 6.01 10.99 6.40
C GLU A 40 4.76 10.79 5.52
N PRO A 41 3.71 11.62 5.69
CA PRO A 41 2.56 11.57 4.79
C PRO A 41 2.97 11.92 3.37
N ALA A 42 2.53 11.13 2.41
CA ALA A 42 2.84 11.34 1.00
C ALA A 42 1.57 11.51 0.18
N THR A 43 1.67 12.28 -0.90
CA THR A 43 0.56 12.49 -1.84
C THR A 43 0.30 11.23 -2.65
N ALA A 44 1.34 10.50 -3.00
CA ALA A 44 1.26 9.28 -3.78
C ALA A 44 2.35 8.30 -3.33
N ALA A 45 2.21 7.05 -3.73
CA ALA A 45 3.21 6.03 -3.42
C ALA A 45 3.54 5.23 -4.67
N VAL A 46 4.80 4.85 -4.79
CA VAL A 46 5.26 3.90 -5.81
C VAL A 46 5.37 2.54 -5.15
N VAL A 47 4.63 1.59 -5.65
CA VAL A 47 4.61 0.23 -5.13
C VAL A 47 5.06 -0.75 -6.21
N SER A 48 5.69 -1.82 -5.78
CA SER A 48 6.13 -2.86 -6.70
C SER A 48 4.93 -3.70 -7.14
N ARG A 49 4.88 -3.98 -8.44
CA ARG A 49 3.91 -4.89 -9.02
C ARG A 49 4.61 -6.18 -9.42
N ASN A 50 5.38 -6.70 -8.52
CA ASN A 50 6.18 -7.88 -8.78
C ASN A 50 5.31 -9.14 -8.70
N ARG A 51 5.14 -9.82 -9.83
CA ARG A 51 4.37 -11.06 -9.91
C ARG A 51 4.94 -12.16 -9.04
N GLN A 52 6.25 -12.13 -8.80
CA GLN A 52 6.90 -13.12 -7.94
C GLN A 52 6.55 -12.93 -6.46
N SER A 53 6.10 -11.73 -6.10
CA SER A 53 5.64 -11.41 -4.73
C SER A 53 4.17 -11.70 -4.51
N HIS A 54 3.44 -12.07 -5.57
CA HIS A 54 2.02 -12.37 -5.45
C HIS A 54 1.81 -13.74 -4.86
N VAL A 55 0.95 -13.81 -3.86
CA VAL A 55 0.54 -15.05 -3.24
C VAL A 55 -0.89 -15.31 -3.66
N GLU A 56 -1.09 -16.35 -4.46
CA GLU A 56 -2.44 -16.76 -4.82
C GLU A 56 -3.01 -17.62 -3.69
N LEU A 57 -3.95 -17.05 -2.95
CA LEU A 57 -4.60 -17.73 -1.83
C LEU A 57 -6.08 -17.86 -2.14
N HIS A 58 -6.54 -19.09 -2.31
CA HIS A 58 -7.97 -19.43 -2.44
C HIS A 58 -8.69 -18.61 -3.52
N GLY A 59 -8.01 -18.37 -4.66
CA GLY A 59 -8.55 -17.65 -5.79
C GLY A 59 -8.33 -16.14 -5.76
N PHE A 60 -7.65 -15.64 -4.75
CA PHE A 60 -7.24 -14.23 -4.67
C PHE A 60 -5.76 -14.10 -4.95
N ASP A 61 -5.41 -13.18 -5.83
CA ASP A 61 -4.01 -12.86 -6.15
C ASP A 61 -3.57 -11.67 -5.31
N LEU A 62 -3.14 -11.95 -4.08
CA LEU A 62 -2.74 -10.92 -3.12
C LEU A 62 -1.22 -10.84 -3.03
N THR A 63 -0.72 -9.60 -2.93
CA THR A 63 0.68 -9.38 -2.56
C THR A 63 0.85 -9.67 -1.06
N PRO A 64 2.10 -9.96 -0.60
CA PRO A 64 2.34 -10.10 0.84
C PRO A 64 1.89 -8.88 1.64
N ARG A 65 2.08 -7.67 1.09
CA ARG A 65 1.64 -6.44 1.76
C ARG A 65 0.13 -6.35 1.86
N GLU A 66 -0.58 -6.77 0.81
CA GLU A 66 -2.04 -6.80 0.83
C GLU A 66 -2.57 -7.82 1.85
N LEU A 67 -1.88 -8.94 2.00
CA LEU A 67 -2.23 -9.92 3.02
C LEU A 67 -2.04 -9.35 4.42
N ASP A 68 -0.95 -8.61 4.66
CA ASP A 68 -0.73 -7.90 5.93
C ASP A 68 -1.86 -6.92 6.22
N VAL A 69 -2.26 -6.15 5.21
CA VAL A 69 -3.37 -5.19 5.34
C VAL A 69 -4.67 -5.91 5.65
N LEU A 70 -4.95 -7.00 4.97
CA LEU A 70 -6.16 -7.81 5.20
C LEU A 70 -6.22 -8.33 6.64
N THR A 71 -5.09 -8.81 7.15
CA THR A 71 -4.99 -9.30 8.53
C THR A 71 -5.32 -8.18 9.52
N LEU A 72 -4.78 -6.98 9.29
CA LEU A 72 -5.05 -5.82 10.15
C LEU A 72 -6.52 -5.38 10.05
N LEU A 73 -7.11 -5.43 8.85
CA LEU A 73 -8.53 -5.14 8.69
C LEU A 73 -9.40 -6.12 9.47
N ALA A 74 -9.03 -7.40 9.49
CA ALA A 74 -9.73 -8.41 10.26
C ALA A 74 -9.67 -8.14 11.77
N GLU A 75 -8.61 -7.47 12.22
CA GLU A 75 -8.45 -7.04 13.61
C GLU A 75 -9.18 -5.72 13.92
N GLY A 76 -9.82 -5.12 12.92
CA GLY A 76 -10.55 -3.87 13.09
C GLY A 76 -9.67 -2.62 12.99
N ALA A 77 -8.48 -2.73 12.42
CA ALA A 77 -7.54 -1.61 12.35
C ALA A 77 -8.01 -0.50 11.41
N SER A 78 -7.86 0.75 11.84
CA SER A 78 -8.08 1.92 10.98
C SER A 78 -6.91 2.10 10.02
N ASN A 79 -7.09 2.95 8.99
CA ASN A 79 -5.99 3.30 8.08
C ASN A 79 -4.79 3.87 8.84
N LYS A 80 -5.05 4.67 9.86
CA LYS A 80 -4.00 5.25 10.70
C LYS A 80 -3.22 4.17 11.44
N THR A 81 -3.92 3.20 12.00
CA THR A 81 -3.30 2.06 12.69
C THR A 81 -2.51 1.19 11.72
N ILE A 82 -3.07 0.91 10.54
CA ILE A 82 -2.39 0.15 9.50
C ILE A 82 -1.09 0.86 9.10
N ALA A 83 -1.17 2.17 8.86
CA ALA A 83 -0.01 2.96 8.49
C ALA A 83 1.09 2.86 9.55
N LYS A 84 0.72 2.98 10.82
CA LYS A 84 1.65 2.91 11.94
C LYS A 84 2.28 1.53 12.06
N GLN A 85 1.48 0.48 11.96
CA GLN A 85 1.94 -0.91 12.08
C GLN A 85 2.90 -1.29 10.96
N LEU A 86 2.59 -0.86 9.73
CA LEU A 86 3.37 -1.20 8.55
C LEU A 86 4.46 -0.19 8.24
N ARG A 87 4.56 0.88 9.04
CA ARG A 87 5.56 1.95 8.86
C ARG A 87 5.44 2.62 7.49
N ILE A 88 4.22 2.91 7.08
CA ILE A 88 3.90 3.59 5.82
C ILE A 88 3.06 4.84 6.14
N SER A 89 2.87 5.70 5.14
CA SER A 89 1.98 6.85 5.30
C SER A 89 0.51 6.40 5.31
N VAL A 90 -0.37 7.25 5.85
CA VAL A 90 -1.81 7.01 5.82
C VAL A 90 -2.31 6.94 4.38
N HIS A 91 -1.77 7.78 3.48
CA HIS A 91 -2.13 7.76 2.06
C HIS A 91 -1.78 6.43 1.42
N THR A 92 -0.61 5.89 1.73
CA THR A 92 -0.19 4.59 1.24
C THR A 92 -1.06 3.46 1.81
N ALA A 93 -1.42 3.56 3.09
CA ALA A 93 -2.33 2.60 3.71
C ALA A 93 -3.69 2.61 2.99
N LYS A 94 -4.24 3.79 2.70
CA LYS A 94 -5.49 3.93 1.93
C LYS A 94 -5.37 3.29 0.55
N PHE A 95 -4.24 3.49 -0.12
CA PHE A 95 -3.98 2.89 -1.42
C PHE A 95 -4.02 1.36 -1.35
N HIS A 96 -3.33 0.78 -0.38
CA HIS A 96 -3.32 -0.67 -0.19
C HIS A 96 -4.72 -1.22 0.15
N VAL A 97 -5.46 -0.52 0.99
CA VAL A 97 -6.83 -0.91 1.33
C VAL A 97 -7.72 -0.89 0.07
N SER A 98 -7.66 0.19 -0.71
CA SER A 98 -8.45 0.30 -1.95
C SER A 98 -8.10 -0.81 -2.94
N SER A 99 -6.82 -1.08 -3.14
CA SER A 99 -6.35 -2.14 -4.03
C SER A 99 -6.84 -3.51 -3.56
N LEU A 100 -6.79 -3.75 -2.25
CA LEU A 100 -7.26 -4.99 -1.66
C LEU A 100 -8.77 -5.17 -1.87
N LEU A 101 -9.56 -4.12 -1.63
CA LEU A 101 -11.00 -4.16 -1.83
C LEU A 101 -11.35 -4.48 -3.29
N ASP A 102 -10.64 -3.88 -4.24
CA ASP A 102 -10.83 -4.17 -5.66
C ASP A 102 -10.54 -5.64 -5.98
N LYS A 103 -9.44 -6.17 -5.47
CA LYS A 103 -9.06 -7.57 -5.70
C LYS A 103 -10.05 -8.56 -5.09
N LEU A 104 -10.64 -8.21 -3.97
CA LEU A 104 -11.64 -9.05 -3.29
C LEU A 104 -13.06 -8.81 -3.81
N ASP A 105 -13.23 -7.86 -4.72
CA ASP A 105 -14.55 -7.44 -5.20
C ASP A 105 -15.47 -7.09 -4.04
N ALA A 106 -14.92 -6.36 -3.08
CA ALA A 106 -15.61 -6.00 -1.83
C ALA A 106 -16.09 -4.55 -1.86
N THR A 107 -17.23 -4.30 -1.23
CA THR A 107 -17.82 -2.96 -1.17
C THR A 107 -17.23 -2.11 -0.04
N GLY A 108 -16.55 -2.73 0.91
CA GLY A 108 -15.95 -2.04 2.04
C GLY A 108 -15.16 -3.02 2.92
N ARG A 109 -14.61 -2.51 4.02
CA ARG A 109 -13.73 -3.27 4.90
C ARG A 109 -14.40 -4.51 5.49
N THR A 110 -15.61 -4.36 6.01
CA THR A 110 -16.37 -5.45 6.62
C THR A 110 -16.66 -6.53 5.60
N ASP A 111 -17.05 -6.13 4.40
CA ASP A 111 -17.32 -7.03 3.29
C ASP A 111 -16.03 -7.77 2.87
N ALA A 112 -14.91 -7.07 2.81
CA ALA A 112 -13.62 -7.67 2.48
C ALA A 112 -13.22 -8.76 3.48
N VAL A 113 -13.37 -8.49 4.77
CA VAL A 113 -13.06 -9.46 5.82
C VAL A 113 -13.99 -10.67 5.73
N ALA A 114 -15.28 -10.43 5.49
CA ALA A 114 -16.26 -11.51 5.34
C ALA A 114 -15.95 -12.40 4.13
N HIS A 115 -15.61 -11.80 2.98
CA HIS A 115 -15.21 -12.53 1.78
C HIS A 115 -13.98 -13.39 2.03
N ALA A 116 -12.97 -12.80 2.66
CA ALA A 116 -11.71 -13.49 2.94
C ALA A 116 -11.90 -14.64 3.93
N ALA A 117 -12.73 -14.45 4.94
CA ALA A 117 -13.05 -15.50 5.92
C ALA A 117 -13.79 -16.67 5.27
N ARG A 118 -14.78 -16.38 4.42
CA ARG A 118 -15.53 -17.41 3.70
C ARG A 118 -14.66 -18.23 2.77
N ARG A 119 -13.61 -17.60 2.20
CA ARG A 119 -12.66 -18.25 1.31
C ARG A 119 -11.50 -18.91 2.05
N GLY A 120 -11.43 -18.78 3.37
CA GLY A 120 -10.38 -19.38 4.18
C GLY A 120 -9.03 -18.66 4.09
N VAL A 121 -9.00 -17.44 3.53
CA VAL A 121 -7.78 -16.65 3.43
C VAL A 121 -7.33 -16.17 4.82
N ILE A 122 -8.30 -15.88 5.68
CA ILE A 122 -8.06 -15.50 7.08
C ILE A 122 -8.97 -16.34 7.99
N ASN A 123 -8.54 -16.49 9.22
CA ASN A 123 -9.34 -17.13 10.29
C ASN A 123 -9.86 -16.05 11.23
N LEU A 124 -11.13 -16.11 11.49
CA LEU A 124 -11.77 -15.23 12.48
C LEU A 124 -12.01 -15.95 13.79
#